data_4798b60ee641f9ceffc49bb6977e718e
#
_entry.id   4798b60ee641f9ceffc49bb6977e718e
#
_cell.length_a   1.000
_cell.length_b   1.000
_cell.length_c   1.000
_cell.angle_alpha   90.00
_cell.angle_beta   90.00
_cell.angle_gamma   90.00
#
_symmetry.space_group_name_H-M   'P 1'
#
loop_
_entity.id
_entity.type
_entity.pdbx_description
1 polymer ?
#
loop_
_entity_poly.entity_id
_entity_poly.type
_entity_poly.pdbx_seq_one_letter_code
_entity_poly.pdbx_strand_id
1 'polypeptide(L)'
;MTAAHALDELSSEEISQLARVVRDNFSNSIRTTGKGVTNSSLKEEEGDPEKMMLFNYITLAEPTREELSANCGDGDAVHERRGEVMIIVPWTGEAYKYVIAVKSLEVVKVERVKKGQQPLITPDDCLEAERICKNDEKVKAMMKERYGIEDLTMLVCDPWSVHVTEPGMEPLDWRKDDGEIPARLVQTFLYWRDDDLDDNQYAH
;
A
#
# COMPACT_ATOMS: atom_id res chain seq x y z
N MET A 1 15.44 23.73 -21.40
CA MET A 1 14.63 23.18 -20.34
C MET A 1 15.27 23.62 -19.04
N THR A 2 14.56 24.34 -18.19
CA THR A 2 15.02 24.67 -16.84
C THR A 2 15.12 23.37 -16.03
N ALA A 3 16.19 23.22 -15.25
CA ALA A 3 16.31 22.07 -14.33
C ALA A 3 15.12 22.09 -13.36
N ALA A 4 14.57 20.92 -13.06
CA ALA A 4 13.48 20.82 -12.10
C ALA A 4 13.98 21.23 -10.69
N HIS A 5 13.15 21.97 -9.96
CA HIS A 5 13.45 22.34 -8.59
C HIS A 5 13.41 21.09 -7.67
N ALA A 6 14.16 21.12 -6.57
CA ALA A 6 14.26 19.97 -5.66
C ALA A 6 12.90 19.52 -5.08
N LEU A 7 11.93 20.42 -4.98
CA LEU A 7 10.58 20.18 -4.46
C LEU A 7 9.51 20.08 -5.56
N ASP A 8 9.88 20.15 -6.84
CA ASP A 8 8.90 19.94 -7.92
C ASP A 8 8.38 18.50 -7.86
N GLU A 9 7.09 18.34 -8.09
CA GLU A 9 6.45 17.03 -8.17
C GLU A 9 7.11 16.14 -9.24
N LEU A 10 7.02 14.82 -9.06
CA LEU A 10 7.47 13.87 -10.07
C LEU A 10 6.58 13.98 -11.30
N SER A 11 7.18 14.07 -12.48
CA SER A 11 6.46 13.96 -13.73
C SER A 11 5.95 12.53 -13.96
N SER A 12 4.95 12.36 -14.82
CA SER A 12 4.43 11.03 -15.19
C SER A 12 5.51 10.12 -15.79
N GLU A 13 6.50 10.72 -16.46
CA GLU A 13 7.63 10.00 -17.05
C GLU A 13 8.60 9.53 -15.97
N GLU A 14 8.93 10.38 -14.99
CA GLU A 14 9.74 10.01 -13.83
C GLU A 14 9.06 8.90 -13.01
N ILE A 15 7.76 9.01 -12.74
CA ILE A 15 6.98 7.96 -12.05
C ILE A 15 7.08 6.63 -12.81
N SER A 16 6.92 6.65 -14.13
CA SER A 16 7.00 5.44 -14.96
C SER A 16 8.40 4.81 -14.94
N GLN A 17 9.45 5.63 -14.93
CA GLN A 17 10.84 5.17 -14.85
C GLN A 17 11.13 4.54 -13.48
N LEU A 18 10.72 5.19 -12.38
CA LEU A 18 10.87 4.67 -11.03
C LEU A 18 10.14 3.33 -10.85
N ALA A 19 8.92 3.23 -11.36
CA ALA A 19 8.17 1.98 -11.32
C ALA A 19 8.91 0.84 -12.05
N ARG A 20 9.51 1.13 -13.20
CA ARG A 20 10.31 0.14 -13.95
C ARG A 20 11.53 -0.31 -13.17
N VAL A 21 12.28 0.65 -12.60
CA VAL A 21 13.48 0.33 -11.78
C VAL A 21 13.12 -0.61 -10.62
N VAL A 22 12.00 -0.34 -9.94
CA VAL A 22 11.55 -1.20 -8.83
C VAL A 22 11.18 -2.59 -9.31
N ARG A 23 10.42 -2.72 -10.42
CA ARG A 23 10.08 -4.03 -10.99
C ARG A 23 11.30 -4.86 -11.34
N ASP A 24 12.27 -4.25 -12.01
CA ASP A 24 13.51 -4.91 -12.42
C ASP A 24 14.35 -5.32 -11.21
N ASN A 25 14.51 -4.43 -10.23
CA ASN A 25 15.29 -4.70 -9.02
C ASN A 25 14.65 -5.81 -8.19
N PHE A 26 13.35 -5.74 -7.97
CA PHE A 26 12.61 -6.74 -7.21
C PHE A 26 12.65 -8.12 -7.87
N SER A 27 12.40 -8.19 -9.18
CA SER A 27 12.47 -9.44 -9.95
C SER A 27 13.87 -10.07 -9.90
N ASN A 28 14.91 -9.26 -9.99
CA ASN A 28 16.29 -9.74 -9.88
C ASN A 28 16.62 -10.23 -8.46
N SER A 29 16.13 -9.56 -7.43
CA SER A 29 16.36 -9.98 -6.04
C SER A 29 15.73 -11.34 -5.73
N ILE A 30 14.54 -11.62 -6.25
CA ILE A 30 13.89 -12.93 -6.12
C ILE A 30 14.70 -14.02 -6.82
N ARG A 31 15.20 -13.75 -8.03
CA ARG A 31 15.98 -14.72 -8.81
C ARG A 31 17.34 -15.06 -8.18
N THR A 32 18.01 -14.06 -7.58
CA THR A 32 19.38 -14.23 -7.07
C THR A 32 19.44 -14.85 -5.68
N THR A 33 18.46 -14.60 -4.84
CA THR A 33 18.50 -15.07 -3.45
C THR A 33 18.01 -16.50 -3.29
N GLY A 34 17.30 -17.07 -4.27
CA GLY A 34 16.68 -18.41 -4.15
C GLY A 34 15.81 -18.60 -2.89
N LYS A 35 15.78 -17.57 -2.05
CA LYS A 35 14.99 -17.46 -0.81
C LYS A 35 13.77 -16.57 -1.01
N GLY A 36 13.33 -16.45 -2.26
CA GLY A 36 12.03 -15.92 -2.58
C GLY A 36 11.00 -16.95 -2.16
N VAL A 37 10.32 -16.67 -1.06
CA VAL A 37 9.04 -17.29 -0.69
C VAL A 37 9.00 -18.81 -0.87
N THR A 38 9.63 -19.54 0.04
CA THR A 38 9.34 -20.96 0.21
C THR A 38 7.97 -21.12 0.86
N ASN A 39 6.92 -20.89 0.12
CA ASN A 39 5.63 -21.47 0.41
C ASN A 39 5.39 -22.54 -0.66
N SER A 40 5.44 -23.80 -0.23
CA SER A 40 5.24 -25.01 -1.03
C SER A 40 3.86 -25.15 -1.66
N SER A 41 3.07 -24.09 -1.67
CA SER A 41 1.74 -23.99 -2.27
C SER A 41 1.68 -23.18 -3.56
N LEU A 42 2.76 -22.55 -3.97
CA LEU A 42 2.83 -21.93 -5.30
C LEU A 42 3.23 -23.01 -6.31
N LYS A 43 2.27 -23.80 -6.74
CA LYS A 43 2.39 -24.57 -7.98
C LYS A 43 2.64 -23.57 -9.10
N GLU A 44 3.76 -23.74 -9.78
CA GLU A 44 4.17 -23.41 -11.13
C GLU A 44 3.11 -22.74 -12.06
N GLU A 45 2.55 -21.62 -11.63
CA GLU A 45 2.18 -20.58 -12.55
C GLU A 45 3.38 -19.66 -12.56
N GLU A 46 4.22 -19.76 -13.58
CA GLU A 46 5.27 -18.78 -13.90
C GLU A 46 4.59 -17.41 -13.97
N GLY A 47 4.55 -16.76 -12.78
CA GLY A 47 3.70 -15.61 -12.59
C GLY A 47 4.30 -14.42 -13.32
N ASP A 48 3.47 -13.79 -14.11
CA ASP A 48 3.65 -12.45 -14.62
C ASP A 48 4.25 -11.56 -13.51
N PRO A 49 5.46 -11.01 -13.70
CA PRO A 49 6.10 -10.14 -12.72
C PRO A 49 5.21 -8.97 -12.28
N GLU A 50 4.25 -8.57 -13.10
CA GLU A 50 3.27 -7.53 -12.78
C GLU A 50 2.29 -7.96 -11.68
N LYS A 51 2.07 -9.26 -11.51
CA LYS A 51 1.24 -9.81 -10.42
C LYS A 51 2.02 -10.07 -9.14
N MET A 52 3.35 -9.93 -9.18
CA MET A 52 4.22 -10.24 -8.04
C MET A 52 4.32 -9.11 -7.03
N MET A 53 3.88 -7.91 -7.35
CA MET A 53 3.92 -6.75 -6.46
C MET A 53 2.79 -5.78 -6.76
N LEU A 54 2.32 -5.07 -5.74
CA LEU A 54 1.42 -3.94 -5.87
C LEU A 54 2.16 -2.66 -5.48
N PHE A 55 2.03 -1.63 -6.30
CA PHE A 55 2.50 -0.30 -5.93
C PHE A 55 1.49 0.34 -4.99
N ASN A 56 1.96 0.75 -3.81
CA ASN A 56 1.13 1.47 -2.85
C ASN A 56 1.15 2.97 -3.16
N TYR A 57 2.35 3.53 -3.31
CA TYR A 57 2.56 4.89 -3.79
C TYR A 57 3.91 5.07 -4.49
N ILE A 58 3.99 6.10 -5.32
CA ILE A 58 5.22 6.62 -5.90
C ILE A 58 5.17 8.14 -5.72
N THR A 59 6.12 8.69 -4.99
CA THR A 59 6.14 10.11 -4.65
C THR A 59 7.56 10.67 -4.67
N LEU A 60 7.69 11.99 -4.63
CA LEU A 60 8.96 12.64 -4.39
C LEU A 60 9.44 12.32 -2.97
N ALA A 61 10.69 11.87 -2.83
CA ALA A 61 11.36 11.84 -1.53
C ALA A 61 11.84 13.26 -1.22
N GLU A 62 11.11 13.96 -0.37
CA GLU A 62 11.45 15.33 -0.02
C GLU A 62 12.85 15.39 0.62
N PRO A 63 13.71 16.32 0.16
CA PRO A 63 15.01 16.54 0.79
C PRO A 63 14.86 17.08 2.21
N THR A 64 15.78 16.74 3.08
CA THR A 64 15.81 17.29 4.44
C THR A 64 16.06 18.80 4.41
N ARG A 65 15.74 19.47 5.52
CA ARG A 65 15.97 20.91 5.63
C ARG A 65 17.47 21.27 5.51
N GLU A 66 18.33 20.40 6.00
CA GLU A 66 19.79 20.54 5.89
C GLU A 66 20.24 20.44 4.42
N GLU A 67 19.71 19.45 3.67
CA GLU A 67 19.99 19.28 2.24
C GLU A 67 19.51 20.48 1.42
N LEU A 68 18.32 21.02 1.73
CA LEU A 68 17.81 22.25 1.08
C LEU A 68 18.68 23.47 1.41
N SER A 69 19.08 23.62 2.68
CA SER A 69 19.89 24.75 3.12
C SER A 69 21.30 24.73 2.50
N ALA A 70 21.89 23.56 2.32
CA ALA A 70 23.18 23.40 1.68
C ALA A 70 23.17 23.81 0.20
N ASN A 71 22.02 23.76 -0.46
CA ASN A 71 21.81 24.15 -1.86
C ASN A 71 21.44 25.63 -2.05
N CYS A 72 21.24 26.40 -0.99
CA CYS A 72 20.95 27.84 -1.06
C CYS A 72 22.20 28.73 -1.20
N GLY A 73 23.41 28.17 -1.33
CA GLY A 73 24.65 28.90 -1.62
C GLY A 73 24.87 29.02 -3.12
N ASP A 74 25.59 30.09 -3.54
CA ASP A 74 25.91 30.46 -4.93
C ASP A 74 26.72 29.42 -5.75
N GLY A 75 26.67 28.17 -5.43
CA GLY A 75 27.39 27.09 -6.12
C GLY A 75 26.47 25.96 -6.56
N ASP A 76 26.73 25.48 -7.76
CA ASP A 76 26.05 24.42 -8.55
C ASP A 76 25.80 23.05 -7.87
N ALA A 77 25.67 22.99 -6.57
CA ALA A 77 25.29 21.76 -5.85
C ALA A 77 23.78 21.50 -6.04
N VAL A 78 23.41 21.08 -7.23
CA VAL A 78 22.05 20.62 -7.51
C VAL A 78 21.81 19.36 -6.68
N HIS A 79 20.94 19.50 -5.67
CA HIS A 79 20.46 18.33 -4.92
C HIS A 79 19.85 17.33 -5.90
N GLU A 80 20.34 16.10 -5.90
CA GLU A 80 19.77 15.05 -6.75
C GLU A 80 18.37 14.70 -6.23
N ARG A 81 17.34 14.97 -7.03
CA ARG A 81 15.98 14.59 -6.70
C ARG A 81 15.87 13.08 -6.56
N ARG A 82 15.15 12.65 -5.57
CA ARG A 82 14.91 11.21 -5.28
C ARG A 82 13.42 10.93 -5.31
N GLY A 83 13.06 9.76 -5.82
CA GLY A 83 11.71 9.21 -5.71
C GLY A 83 11.64 8.20 -4.57
N GLU A 84 10.54 8.20 -3.84
CA GLU A 84 10.18 7.17 -2.86
C GLU A 84 9.08 6.30 -3.43
N VAL A 85 9.29 4.98 -3.41
CA VAL A 85 8.34 4.01 -3.94
C VAL A 85 8.05 2.97 -2.86
N MET A 86 6.78 2.79 -2.54
CA MET A 86 6.31 1.74 -1.64
C MET A 86 5.64 0.63 -2.44
N ILE A 87 6.07 -0.60 -2.20
CA ILE A 87 5.44 -1.79 -2.78
C ILE A 87 4.98 -2.76 -1.69
N ILE A 88 3.98 -3.54 -2.03
CA ILE A 88 3.44 -4.64 -1.20
C ILE A 88 3.56 -5.92 -2.01
N VAL A 89 3.97 -7.00 -1.34
CA VAL A 89 3.98 -8.36 -1.88
C VAL A 89 2.68 -9.04 -1.42
N PRO A 90 1.67 -9.23 -2.28
CA PRO A 90 0.31 -9.56 -1.85
C PRO A 90 0.19 -10.84 -1.04
N TRP A 91 0.95 -11.89 -1.41
CA TRP A 91 0.85 -13.21 -0.78
C TRP A 91 1.63 -13.36 0.52
N THR A 92 2.62 -12.50 0.79
CA THR A 92 3.38 -12.50 2.05
C THR A 92 2.98 -11.38 3.00
N GLY A 93 2.31 -10.36 2.48
CA GLY A 93 2.05 -9.11 3.20
C GLY A 93 3.30 -8.28 3.50
N GLU A 94 4.45 -8.67 2.93
CA GLU A 94 5.67 -7.88 3.08
C GLU A 94 5.58 -6.60 2.27
N ALA A 95 6.11 -5.52 2.81
CA ALA A 95 6.21 -4.25 2.11
C ALA A 95 7.65 -3.76 2.09
N TYR A 96 8.01 -3.09 1.02
CA TYR A 96 9.35 -2.55 0.79
C TYR A 96 9.29 -1.11 0.33
N LYS A 97 10.12 -0.27 0.93
CA LYS A 97 10.31 1.11 0.57
C LYS A 97 11.62 1.26 -0.19
N TYR A 98 11.53 1.76 -1.41
CA TYR A 98 12.66 2.10 -2.27
C TYR A 98 12.88 3.60 -2.26
N VAL A 99 14.14 4.03 -2.21
CA VAL A 99 14.54 5.40 -2.52
C VAL A 99 15.46 5.33 -3.73
N ILE A 100 15.12 6.07 -4.77
CA ILE A 100 15.77 6.00 -6.07
C ILE A 100 16.13 7.41 -6.53
N ALA A 101 17.36 7.59 -6.99
CA ALA A 101 17.79 8.83 -7.61
C ALA A 101 17.08 9.02 -8.96
N VAL A 102 16.36 10.14 -9.13
CA VAL A 102 15.50 10.36 -10.30
C VAL A 102 16.32 10.46 -11.60
N LYS A 103 17.48 11.12 -11.55
CA LYS A 103 18.30 11.35 -12.75
C LYS A 103 19.12 10.13 -13.16
N SER A 104 19.78 9.48 -12.21
CA SER A 104 20.63 8.32 -12.48
C SER A 104 19.87 7.01 -12.53
N LEU A 105 18.65 6.97 -12.01
CA LEU A 105 17.82 5.78 -11.82
C LEU A 105 18.50 4.73 -10.92
N GLU A 106 19.45 5.17 -10.07
CA GLU A 106 20.13 4.32 -9.12
C GLU A 106 19.27 4.08 -7.88
N VAL A 107 19.19 2.84 -7.44
CA VAL A 107 18.53 2.48 -6.17
C VAL A 107 19.46 2.87 -5.02
N VAL A 108 19.13 3.96 -4.34
CA VAL A 108 19.91 4.50 -3.22
C VAL A 108 19.69 3.69 -1.94
N LYS A 109 18.46 3.25 -1.71
CA LYS A 109 18.08 2.53 -0.49
C LYS A 109 16.90 1.63 -0.73
N VAL A 110 16.93 0.45 -0.08
CA VAL A 110 15.76 -0.43 0.03
C VAL A 110 15.58 -0.78 1.50
N GLU A 111 14.39 -0.56 2.02
CA GLU A 111 14.00 -0.90 3.38
C GLU A 111 12.79 -1.82 3.38
N ARG A 112 12.88 -2.92 4.13
CA ARG A 112 11.71 -3.73 4.41
C ARG A 112 10.94 -3.11 5.57
N VAL A 113 9.64 -2.93 5.39
CA VAL A 113 8.74 -2.48 6.45
C VAL A 113 8.72 -3.53 7.57
N LYS A 114 8.69 -3.09 8.82
CA LYS A 114 8.73 -3.99 9.98
C LYS A 114 7.50 -4.92 9.95
N LYS A 115 7.70 -6.18 10.33
CA LYS A 115 6.61 -7.16 10.42
C LYS A 115 5.51 -6.63 11.36
N GLY A 116 4.27 -6.72 10.90
CA GLY A 116 3.09 -6.20 11.63
C GLY A 116 2.74 -4.74 11.32
N GLN A 117 3.60 -4.02 10.57
CA GLN A 117 3.27 -2.71 10.04
C GLN A 117 2.79 -2.85 8.60
N GLN A 118 1.82 -2.03 8.21
CA GLN A 118 1.25 -2.02 6.87
C GLN A 118 1.32 -0.61 6.29
N PRO A 119 1.59 -0.47 4.98
CA PRO A 119 1.39 0.79 4.27
C PRO A 119 -0.09 1.21 4.32
N LEU A 120 -0.35 2.46 3.98
CA LEU A 120 -1.71 2.99 3.87
C LEU A 120 -2.56 2.11 2.93
N ILE A 121 -3.87 2.06 3.18
CA ILE A 121 -4.81 1.38 2.28
C ILE A 121 -4.87 2.12 0.94
N THR A 122 -5.06 1.35 -0.12
CA THR A 122 -5.24 1.84 -1.49
C THR A 122 -6.73 1.85 -1.87
N PRO A 123 -7.12 2.53 -2.95
CA PRO A 123 -8.47 2.41 -3.48
C PRO A 123 -8.88 0.95 -3.79
N ASP A 124 -7.94 0.13 -4.28
CA ASP A 124 -8.19 -1.29 -4.55
C ASP A 124 -8.45 -2.08 -3.25
N ASP A 125 -7.72 -1.78 -2.17
CA ASP A 125 -8.00 -2.35 -0.85
C ASP A 125 -9.42 -1.98 -0.38
N CYS A 126 -9.88 -0.77 -0.66
CA CYS A 126 -11.22 -0.30 -0.28
C CYS A 126 -12.30 -1.09 -1.03
N LEU A 127 -12.15 -1.24 -2.35
CA LEU A 127 -13.10 -2.01 -3.18
C LEU A 127 -13.15 -3.49 -2.76
N GLU A 128 -11.99 -4.07 -2.48
CA GLU A 128 -11.92 -5.47 -2.05
C GLU A 128 -12.51 -5.67 -0.65
N ALA A 129 -12.28 -4.74 0.29
CA ALA A 129 -12.89 -4.77 1.62
C ALA A 129 -14.43 -4.71 1.53
N GLU A 130 -14.97 -3.83 0.69
CA GLU A 130 -16.40 -3.76 0.45
C GLU A 130 -16.94 -5.07 -0.15
N ARG A 131 -16.26 -5.61 -1.16
CA ARG A 131 -16.62 -6.88 -1.78
C ARG A 131 -16.65 -8.03 -0.78
N ILE A 132 -15.63 -8.12 0.08
CA ILE A 132 -15.55 -9.13 1.13
C ILE A 132 -16.70 -8.97 2.13
N CYS A 133 -16.91 -7.76 2.66
CA CYS A 133 -17.96 -7.49 3.64
C CYS A 133 -19.36 -7.85 3.12
N LYS A 134 -19.69 -7.42 1.89
CA LYS A 134 -21.00 -7.70 1.29
C LYS A 134 -21.25 -9.17 0.95
N ASN A 135 -20.18 -9.97 0.80
CA ASN A 135 -20.28 -11.39 0.50
C ASN A 135 -20.11 -12.31 1.72
N ASP A 136 -19.66 -11.78 2.85
CA ASP A 136 -19.45 -12.58 4.06
C ASP A 136 -20.77 -13.00 4.71
N GLU A 137 -20.96 -14.31 4.95
CA GLU A 137 -22.20 -14.86 5.49
C GLU A 137 -22.46 -14.42 6.94
N LYS A 138 -21.43 -14.11 7.73
CA LYS A 138 -21.59 -13.61 9.10
C LYS A 138 -22.09 -12.16 9.07
N VAL A 139 -21.59 -11.34 8.14
CA VAL A 139 -22.08 -9.97 7.94
C VAL A 139 -23.54 -10.00 7.50
N LYS A 140 -23.90 -10.83 6.53
CA LYS A 140 -25.29 -11.00 6.06
C LYS A 140 -26.22 -11.42 7.20
N ALA A 141 -25.82 -12.45 7.96
CA ALA A 141 -26.61 -12.93 9.10
C ALA A 141 -26.80 -11.83 10.16
N MET A 142 -25.72 -11.12 10.51
CA MET A 142 -25.78 -10.01 11.47
C MET A 142 -26.71 -8.89 11.01
N MET A 143 -26.62 -8.48 9.75
CA MET A 143 -27.47 -7.43 9.19
C MET A 143 -28.94 -7.84 9.21
N LYS A 144 -29.25 -9.09 8.86
CA LYS A 144 -30.62 -9.63 8.93
C LYS A 144 -31.12 -9.74 10.36
N GLU A 145 -30.37 -10.32 11.28
CA GLU A 145 -30.80 -10.58 12.65
C GLU A 145 -30.95 -9.31 13.48
N ARG A 146 -30.02 -8.35 13.33
CA ARG A 146 -30.02 -7.14 14.16
C ARG A 146 -30.82 -5.99 13.59
N TYR A 147 -30.86 -5.88 12.26
CA TYR A 147 -31.42 -4.71 11.58
C TYR A 147 -32.56 -5.06 10.62
N GLY A 148 -32.82 -6.35 10.37
CA GLY A 148 -33.85 -6.79 9.42
C GLY A 148 -33.48 -6.54 7.95
N ILE A 149 -32.20 -6.28 7.66
CA ILE A 149 -31.70 -5.96 6.32
C ILE A 149 -31.25 -7.26 5.65
N GLU A 150 -31.90 -7.62 4.55
CA GLU A 150 -31.56 -8.80 3.74
C GLU A 150 -30.79 -8.42 2.46
N ASP A 151 -31.13 -7.29 1.85
CA ASP A 151 -30.45 -6.78 0.65
C ASP A 151 -29.37 -5.76 1.05
N LEU A 152 -28.11 -6.10 0.81
CA LEU A 152 -26.96 -5.26 1.16
C LEU A 152 -26.58 -4.23 0.08
N THR A 153 -27.44 -4.00 -0.93
CA THR A 153 -27.16 -3.05 -2.01
C THR A 153 -26.92 -1.63 -1.48
N MET A 154 -27.71 -1.23 -0.48
CA MET A 154 -27.61 0.07 0.16
C MET A 154 -26.56 0.13 1.29
N LEU A 155 -25.90 -0.97 1.59
CA LEU A 155 -24.81 -0.99 2.56
C LEU A 155 -23.58 -0.35 1.95
N VAL A 156 -23.02 0.63 2.64
CA VAL A 156 -21.77 1.28 2.27
C VAL A 156 -20.68 0.85 3.25
N CYS A 157 -19.56 0.48 2.70
CA CYS A 157 -18.37 0.16 3.46
C CYS A 157 -17.40 1.34 3.44
N ASP A 158 -16.93 1.76 4.61
CA ASP A 158 -15.93 2.81 4.76
C ASP A 158 -14.66 2.20 5.38
N PRO A 159 -13.70 1.77 4.54
CA PRO A 159 -12.50 1.08 4.98
C PRO A 159 -11.45 2.06 5.51
N TRP A 160 -10.81 1.67 6.60
CA TRP A 160 -9.77 2.45 7.27
C TRP A 160 -8.52 1.60 7.49
N SER A 161 -7.36 2.26 7.48
CA SER A 161 -6.10 1.63 7.85
C SER A 161 -6.12 1.22 9.32
N VAL A 162 -5.60 0.03 9.62
CA VAL A 162 -5.44 -0.45 10.98
C VAL A 162 -4.06 -0.09 11.50
N HIS A 163 -4.00 0.67 12.58
CA HIS A 163 -2.76 0.91 13.31
C HIS A 163 -2.58 -0.17 14.37
N VAL A 164 -1.60 -1.04 14.17
CA VAL A 164 -1.37 -2.21 15.04
C VAL A 164 -0.40 -1.90 16.19
N THR A 165 0.18 -0.70 16.25
CA THR A 165 1.32 -0.46 17.15
C THR A 165 1.30 0.92 17.80
N GLU A 166 0.39 1.15 18.73
CA GLU A 166 0.71 2.08 19.81
C GLU A 166 1.36 1.30 20.96
N PRO A 167 2.46 1.80 21.56
CA PRO A 167 3.05 1.18 22.74
C PRO A 167 2.00 1.07 23.85
N GLY A 168 1.69 -0.13 24.30
CA GLY A 168 0.70 -0.37 25.34
C GLY A 168 -0.68 -0.82 24.87
N MET A 169 -0.95 -0.83 23.58
CA MET A 169 -2.07 -1.61 23.02
C MET A 169 -1.59 -3.04 22.82
N GLU A 170 -2.21 -3.98 23.53
CA GLU A 170 -2.14 -5.39 23.15
C GLU A 170 -2.67 -5.47 21.71
N PRO A 171 -1.93 -6.11 20.79
CA PRO A 171 -2.44 -6.34 19.44
C PRO A 171 -3.78 -7.06 19.61
N LEU A 172 -4.85 -6.47 19.08
CA LEU A 172 -6.10 -7.20 18.90
C LEU A 172 -5.72 -8.56 18.30
N ASP A 173 -6.29 -9.63 18.80
CA ASP A 173 -5.90 -10.98 18.41
C ASP A 173 -6.41 -11.26 16.97
N TRP A 174 -5.74 -10.66 16.00
CA TRP A 174 -6.00 -10.83 14.56
C TRP A 174 -5.49 -12.16 14.04
N ARG A 175 -4.96 -12.96 14.92
CA ARG A 175 -4.40 -14.25 14.53
C ARG A 175 -5.52 -15.10 13.97
N LYS A 176 -5.33 -15.60 12.76
CA LYS A 176 -6.06 -16.75 12.32
C LYS A 176 -5.89 -17.84 13.37
N ASP A 177 -6.79 -18.79 13.43
CA ASP A 177 -6.75 -19.92 14.38
C ASP A 177 -5.39 -20.67 14.38
N ASP A 178 -4.59 -20.52 13.32
CA ASP A 178 -3.23 -21.05 13.16
C ASP A 178 -2.10 -20.12 13.67
N GLY A 179 -2.44 -18.95 14.18
CA GLY A 179 -1.49 -17.96 14.70
C GLY A 179 -0.80 -17.10 13.66
N GLU A 180 -1.16 -17.18 12.38
CA GLU A 180 -0.63 -16.36 11.33
C GLU A 180 -1.26 -14.95 11.32
N ILE A 181 -0.42 -13.93 11.15
CA ILE A 181 -0.89 -12.55 10.93
C ILE A 181 -1.39 -12.46 9.49
N PRO A 182 -2.61 -11.96 9.24
CA PRO A 182 -3.10 -11.74 7.89
C PRO A 182 -2.15 -10.84 7.09
N ALA A 183 -2.02 -11.12 5.80
CA ALA A 183 -1.15 -10.35 4.91
C ALA A 183 -1.57 -8.87 4.81
N ARG A 184 -2.87 -8.60 4.90
CA ARG A 184 -3.44 -7.25 4.86
C ARG A 184 -4.64 -7.17 5.79
N LEU A 185 -4.72 -6.11 6.59
CA LEU A 185 -5.83 -5.82 7.49
C LEU A 185 -6.45 -4.47 7.16
N VAL A 186 -7.76 -4.43 7.15
CA VAL A 186 -8.57 -3.22 6.96
C VAL A 186 -9.70 -3.23 7.98
N GLN A 187 -9.87 -2.14 8.71
CA GLN A 187 -11.04 -1.92 9.54
C GLN A 187 -12.14 -1.29 8.69
N THR A 188 -13.32 -1.86 8.69
CA THR A 188 -14.42 -1.35 7.88
C THR A 188 -15.58 -0.92 8.76
N PHE A 189 -16.00 0.33 8.63
CA PHE A 189 -17.26 0.81 9.18
C PHE A 189 -18.37 0.58 8.15
N LEU A 190 -19.55 0.23 8.64
CA LEU A 190 -20.71 -0.06 7.80
C LEU A 190 -21.78 1.01 8.02
N TYR A 191 -22.23 1.63 6.94
CA TYR A 191 -23.29 2.64 6.93
C TYR A 191 -24.44 2.17 6.06
N TRP A 192 -25.64 2.51 6.44
CA TRP A 192 -26.84 2.24 5.68
C TRP A 192 -27.35 3.52 5.01
N ARG A 193 -27.70 3.43 3.73
CA ARG A 193 -28.43 4.50 3.00
C ARG A 193 -29.89 4.12 2.93
N ASP A 194 -30.79 5.05 3.30
CA ASP A 194 -32.21 4.71 3.42
C ASP A 194 -32.91 4.53 2.07
N ASP A 195 -32.80 5.48 1.16
CA ASP A 195 -33.67 5.51 -0.02
C ASP A 195 -32.96 5.71 -1.36
N ASP A 196 -31.69 6.15 -1.41
CA ASP A 196 -31.00 6.49 -2.66
C ASP A 196 -29.50 6.17 -2.57
N LEU A 197 -28.94 5.62 -3.65
CA LEU A 197 -27.49 5.38 -3.79
C LEU A 197 -26.68 6.69 -3.77
N ASP A 198 -27.31 7.81 -4.13
CA ASP A 198 -26.68 9.14 -4.12
C ASP A 198 -26.80 9.85 -2.76
N ASP A 199 -27.50 9.25 -1.79
CA ASP A 199 -27.66 9.83 -0.47
C ASP A 199 -26.34 9.85 0.31
N ASN A 200 -26.16 10.89 1.14
CA ASN A 200 -24.95 11.05 1.94
C ASN A 200 -24.95 10.06 3.11
N GLN A 201 -24.11 9.05 3.04
CA GLN A 201 -23.98 8.00 4.06
C GLN A 201 -23.61 8.50 5.47
N TYR A 202 -23.12 9.74 5.58
CA TYR A 202 -22.71 10.35 6.85
C TYR A 202 -23.73 11.36 7.39
N ALA A 203 -24.89 11.51 6.74
CA ALA A 203 -25.90 12.52 7.11
C ALA A 203 -26.85 12.07 8.24
N HIS A 204 -26.73 10.85 8.75
CA HIS A 204 -27.65 10.24 9.74
C HIS A 204 -26.98 9.96 11.07
#